data_3eea1eca520565ab2656c98451934536
#
_entry.id   3eea1eca520565ab2656c98451934536
#
_cell.length_a   1.000
_cell.length_b   1.000
_cell.length_c   1.000
_cell.angle_alpha   90.00
_cell.angle_beta   90.00
_cell.angle_gamma   90.00
#
_symmetry.space_group_name_H-M   'P 1'
#
loop_
_entity.id
_entity.type
_entity.pdbx_description
1 polymer ?
#
loop_
_entity_poly.entity_id
_entity_poly.type
_entity_poly.pdbx_seq_one_letter_code
_entity_poly.pdbx_strand_id
1 'polypeptide(L)' 'MEAGIKNEKSIVVTEDVTASKVGSGLLPVYATPSMIALMEGTCAESVQSELAEGEGTVGVSVDIKHIAATPIGMKVRF' A
#
# COMPACT_ATOMS: atom_id res chain seq x y z
N MET A 1 -5.31 20.12 -8.13
CA MET A 1 -5.18 19.25 -6.94
C MET A 1 -4.64 20.09 -5.79
N GLU A 2 -5.29 20.01 -4.65
CA GLU A 2 -4.94 20.81 -3.48
C GLU A 2 -4.21 19.96 -2.43
N ALA A 3 -3.40 20.61 -1.59
CA ALA A 3 -2.77 19.95 -0.45
C ALA A 3 -3.82 19.67 0.64
N GLY A 4 -3.51 18.71 1.52
CA GLY A 4 -4.37 18.40 2.65
C GLY A 4 -5.42 17.32 2.39
N ILE A 5 -5.39 16.67 1.22
CA ILE A 5 -6.25 15.51 0.93
C ILE A 5 -5.81 14.36 1.82
N LYS A 6 -6.78 13.73 2.50
CA LYS A 6 -6.53 12.60 3.40
C LYS A 6 -7.41 11.43 3.04
N ASN A 7 -6.89 10.25 3.20
CA ASN A 7 -7.62 9.00 3.05
C ASN A 7 -7.06 7.98 4.03
N GLU A 8 -7.86 6.98 4.32
CA GLU A 8 -7.49 5.93 5.26
C GLU A 8 -8.02 4.60 4.75
N LYS A 9 -7.20 3.57 4.84
CA LYS A 9 -7.57 2.22 4.45
C LYS A 9 -6.94 1.22 5.39
N SER A 10 -7.60 0.11 5.62
CA SER A 10 -7.06 -0.98 6.42
C SER A 10 -7.33 -2.32 5.76
N ILE A 11 -6.43 -3.27 6.00
CA ILE A 11 -6.58 -4.65 5.55
C ILE A 11 -6.16 -5.60 6.66
N VAL A 12 -6.60 -6.86 6.55
CA VAL A 12 -6.06 -7.97 7.33
C VAL A 12 -5.03 -8.67 6.46
N VAL A 13 -3.86 -8.96 7.01
CA VAL A 13 -2.80 -9.65 6.27
C VAL A 13 -3.23 -11.08 6.00
N THR A 14 -3.25 -11.46 4.72
CA THR A 14 -3.57 -12.80 4.25
C THR A 14 -2.33 -13.44 3.63
N GLU A 15 -2.37 -14.75 3.37
CA GLU A 15 -1.23 -15.49 2.83
C GLU A 15 -0.72 -14.91 1.51
N ASP A 16 -1.62 -14.47 0.63
CA ASP A 16 -1.27 -14.00 -0.71
C ASP A 16 -0.53 -12.66 -0.73
N VAL A 17 -0.48 -11.92 0.37
CA VAL A 17 0.30 -10.68 0.49
C VAL A 17 1.55 -10.83 1.35
N THR A 18 1.95 -12.07 1.67
CA THR A 18 3.16 -12.34 2.44
C THR A 18 4.41 -12.30 1.55
N ALA A 19 5.56 -12.01 2.17
CA ALA A 19 6.84 -11.95 1.48
C ALA A 19 7.18 -13.27 0.78
N SER A 20 6.88 -14.40 1.42
CA SER A 20 7.14 -15.73 0.83
C SER A 20 6.28 -15.98 -0.41
N LYS A 21 5.04 -15.48 -0.44
CA LYS A 21 4.12 -15.71 -1.55
C LYS A 21 4.38 -14.78 -2.73
N VAL A 22 4.66 -13.50 -2.47
CA VAL A 22 4.95 -12.53 -3.54
C VAL A 22 6.41 -12.60 -4.03
N GLY A 23 7.26 -13.38 -3.35
CA GLY A 23 8.64 -13.60 -3.77
C GLY A 23 9.62 -12.52 -3.32
N SER A 24 9.24 -11.65 -2.40
CA SER A 24 10.12 -10.58 -1.91
C SER A 24 10.98 -11.00 -0.71
N GLY A 25 10.74 -12.20 -0.16
CA GLY A 25 11.48 -12.74 0.98
C GLY A 25 11.02 -14.15 1.27
N LEU A 26 11.49 -14.73 2.37
CA LEU A 26 11.25 -16.12 2.71
C LEU A 26 10.23 -16.30 3.84
N LEU A 27 9.90 -15.24 4.56
CA LEU A 27 9.04 -15.32 5.73
C LEU A 27 7.57 -15.11 5.39
N PRO A 28 6.64 -15.79 6.09
CA PRO A 28 5.20 -15.63 5.88
C PRO A 28 4.63 -14.42 6.64
N VAL A 29 5.21 -13.25 6.39
CA VAL A 29 4.79 -11.97 6.97
C VAL A 29 4.46 -11.00 5.86
N TYR A 30 3.74 -9.91 6.18
CA TYR A 30 3.31 -8.91 5.21
C TYR A 30 4.48 -8.42 4.37
N ALA A 31 4.35 -8.53 3.05
CA ALA A 31 5.41 -8.16 2.12
C ALA A 31 5.53 -6.64 1.99
N THR A 32 6.75 -6.11 2.08
CA THR A 32 7.02 -4.69 1.87
C THR A 32 6.47 -4.19 0.53
N PRO A 33 6.68 -4.88 -0.62
CA PRO A 33 6.07 -4.44 -1.87
C PRO A 33 4.54 -4.40 -1.85
N SER A 34 3.89 -5.34 -1.15
CA SER A 34 2.44 -5.36 -1.01
C SER A 34 1.95 -4.16 -0.19
N MET A 35 2.67 -3.82 0.87
CA MET A 35 2.38 -2.64 1.70
C MET A 35 2.50 -1.36 0.86
N ILE A 36 3.56 -1.22 0.08
CA ILE A 36 3.78 -0.07 -0.79
C ILE A 36 2.69 0.03 -1.84
N ALA A 37 2.33 -1.08 -2.48
CA ALA A 37 1.27 -1.12 -3.49
C ALA A 37 -0.06 -0.61 -2.93
N LEU A 38 -0.40 -1.01 -1.73
CA LEU A 38 -1.64 -0.59 -1.08
C LEU A 38 -1.60 0.87 -0.65
N MET A 39 -0.45 1.35 -0.17
CA MET A 39 -0.26 2.76 0.16
C MET A 39 -0.37 3.65 -1.09
N GLU A 40 0.28 3.27 -2.17
CA GLU A 40 0.17 3.99 -3.45
C GLU A 40 -1.26 3.99 -3.98
N GLY A 41 -1.93 2.84 -3.95
CA GLY A 41 -3.31 2.70 -4.39
C GLY A 41 -4.26 3.58 -3.58
N THR A 42 -4.06 3.65 -2.26
CA THR A 42 -4.85 4.49 -1.37
C THR A 42 -4.65 5.97 -1.70
N CYS A 43 -3.41 6.39 -1.96
CA CYS A 43 -3.12 7.75 -2.37
C CYS A 43 -3.74 8.08 -3.72
N ALA A 44 -3.60 7.22 -4.71
CA ALA A 44 -4.18 7.41 -6.04
C ALA A 44 -5.69 7.54 -5.97
N GLU A 45 -6.34 6.68 -5.19
CA GLU A 45 -7.78 6.69 -4.97
C GLU A 45 -8.25 8.00 -4.34
N SER A 46 -7.48 8.54 -3.39
CA SER A 46 -7.84 9.76 -2.66
C SER A 46 -7.83 11.01 -3.54
N VAL A 47 -7.08 11.01 -4.64
CA VAL A 47 -6.97 12.17 -5.55
C VAL A 47 -7.70 11.98 -6.87
N GLN A 48 -8.28 10.82 -7.12
CA GLN A 48 -8.93 10.52 -8.40
C GLN A 48 -10.03 11.52 -8.75
N SER A 49 -10.80 11.99 -7.77
CA SER A 49 -11.86 12.97 -7.96
C SER A 49 -11.35 14.36 -8.35
N GLU A 50 -10.07 14.63 -8.13
CA GLU A 50 -9.42 15.90 -8.45
C GLU A 50 -8.85 15.95 -9.87
N LEU A 51 -8.96 14.83 -10.60
CA LEU A 51 -8.37 14.68 -11.94
C LEU A 51 -9.44 14.82 -13.01
N ALA A 52 -9.03 15.31 -14.17
CA ALA A 52 -9.89 15.35 -15.34
C ALA A 52 -10.08 13.95 -15.92
N GLU A 53 -11.13 13.77 -16.70
CA GLU A 53 -11.40 12.51 -17.39
C GLU A 53 -10.19 12.12 -18.26
N GLY A 54 -9.77 10.88 -18.18
CA GLY A 54 -8.61 10.38 -18.91
C GLY A 54 -7.26 10.64 -18.25
N GLU A 55 -7.25 11.34 -17.11
CA GLU A 55 -6.04 11.56 -16.32
C GLU A 55 -5.88 10.51 -15.23
N GLY A 56 -4.64 10.27 -14.85
CA GLY A 56 -4.29 9.37 -13.76
C GLY A 56 -3.01 9.82 -13.09
N THR A 57 -2.64 9.14 -12.02
CA THR A 57 -1.39 9.40 -11.32
C THR A 57 -0.52 8.14 -11.29
N VAL A 58 0.79 8.32 -11.26
CA VAL A 58 1.75 7.23 -11.08
C VAL A 58 2.78 7.63 -10.02
N GLY A 59 3.23 6.64 -9.26
CA GLY A 59 4.33 6.83 -8.34
C GLY A 59 5.64 6.95 -9.10
N VAL A 60 6.48 7.89 -8.69
CA VAL A 60 7.80 8.12 -9.29
C VAL A 60 8.92 7.61 -8.39
N SER A 61 8.78 7.82 -7.09
CA SER A 61 9.77 7.35 -6.12
C SER A 61 9.10 7.08 -4.78
N VAL A 62 9.69 6.17 -4.03
CA VAL A 62 9.23 5.80 -2.67
C VAL A 62 10.45 5.68 -1.78
N ASP A 63 10.36 6.26 -0.58
CA ASP A 63 11.34 6.07 0.48
C ASP A 63 10.59 5.61 1.73
N ILE A 64 10.78 4.36 2.12
CA ILE A 64 10.00 3.74 3.20
C ILE A 64 10.85 2.76 3.99
N LYS A 65 10.55 2.63 5.29
CA LYS A 65 11.12 1.58 6.14
C LYS A 65 10.00 0.73 6.70
N HIS A 66 10.08 -0.56 6.50
CA HIS A 66 9.19 -1.54 7.08
C HIS A 66 9.81 -2.01 8.41
N ILE A 67 9.52 -1.28 9.49
CA ILE A 67 10.25 -1.39 10.76
C ILE A 67 9.83 -2.54 11.65
N ALA A 68 8.73 -3.22 11.33
CA ALA A 68 8.23 -4.36 12.10
C ALA A 68 7.51 -5.33 11.18
N ALA A 69 7.71 -6.62 11.39
CA ALA A 69 7.00 -7.66 10.64
C ALA A 69 5.54 -7.72 11.07
N THR A 70 4.64 -7.96 10.11
CA THR A 70 3.20 -8.13 10.36
C THR A 70 2.79 -9.54 9.95
N PRO A 71 2.47 -10.42 10.91
CA PRO A 71 2.07 -11.79 10.60
C PRO A 71 0.65 -11.87 10.02
N ILE A 72 0.35 -13.02 9.41
CA ILE A 72 -0.97 -13.34 8.89
C ILE A 72 -2.02 -13.19 9.99
N GLY A 73 -3.16 -12.61 9.65
CA GLY A 73 -4.27 -12.39 10.58
C GLY A 73 -4.26 -11.04 11.28
N MET A 74 -3.16 -10.32 11.23
CA MET A 74 -3.05 -8.97 11.81
C MET A 74 -3.65 -7.93 10.88
N LYS A 75 -4.24 -6.89 11.47
CA LYS A 75 -4.82 -5.78 10.72
C LYS A 75 -3.81 -4.66 10.56
N VAL A 76 -3.70 -4.14 9.35
CA VAL A 76 -2.83 -2.99 9.02
C VAL A 76 -3.71 -1.83 8.58
N ARG A 77 -3.41 -0.64 9.08
CA ARG A 77 -4.11 0.60 8.74
C ARG A 77 -3.10 1.63 8.22
N PHE A 78 -3.47 2.33 7.17
CA PHE A 78 -2.69 3.43 6.62
C PHE A 78 -3.56 4.57 6.14
#